data_26b181a44ed2a3139628a564b9511afb
#
_entry.id   26b181a44ed2a3139628a564b9511afb
#
_cell.length_a   1.000
_cell.length_b   1.000
_cell.length_c   1.000
_cell.angle_alpha   90.00
_cell.angle_beta   90.00
_cell.angle_gamma   90.00
#
_symmetry.space_group_name_H-M   'P 1'
#
loop_
_entity.id
_entity.type
_entity.pdbx_description
1 polymer ?
#
loop_
_entity_poly.entity_id
_entity_poly.type
_entity_poly.pdbx_seq_one_letter_code
_entity_poly.pdbx_strand_id
1 'polypeptide(L)'
;MPFRGGPEAITEVITGRVDFACLGTSSSLPFIRDGRLVALAVTTRQRSAALPDVPTTLEAGFPDSDYTFWNGFLAPARTPKPIIARLQREIAKILAQPGVKEKLSAQGVELFPLSPDEFDDLMRREIASNLALAKAAGLKFN
;
A
#
# COMPACT_ATOMS: atom_id res chain seq x y z
N MET A 1 -7.00 -10.41 14.33
CA MET A 1 -8.04 -11.25 13.67
C MET A 1 -7.75 -11.26 12.18
N PRO A 2 -7.63 -12.43 11.52
CA PRO A 2 -7.48 -12.48 10.07
C PRO A 2 -8.83 -12.27 9.38
N PHE A 3 -8.88 -11.37 8.41
CA PHE A 3 -10.02 -11.12 7.54
C PHE A 3 -9.69 -11.59 6.12
N ARG A 4 -10.72 -11.85 5.32
CA ARG A 4 -10.56 -12.27 3.91
C ARG A 4 -10.06 -11.14 3.01
N GLY A 5 -10.03 -9.90 3.51
CA GLY A 5 -9.53 -8.74 2.78
C GLY A 5 -9.92 -7.41 3.42
N GLY A 6 -9.42 -6.31 2.83
CA GLY A 6 -9.66 -4.96 3.32
C GLY A 6 -11.13 -4.57 3.51
N PRO A 7 -12.06 -4.86 2.57
CA PRO A 7 -13.47 -4.50 2.72
C PRO A 7 -14.15 -5.10 3.96
N GLU A 8 -13.81 -6.35 4.30
CA GLU A 8 -14.34 -6.99 5.50
C GLU A 8 -13.78 -6.32 6.77
N ALA A 9 -12.48 -6.07 6.83
CA ALA A 9 -11.85 -5.37 7.94
C ALA A 9 -12.42 -3.95 8.13
N ILE A 10 -12.68 -3.21 7.05
CA ILE A 10 -13.34 -1.89 7.11
C ILE A 10 -14.71 -2.00 7.77
N THR A 11 -15.51 -2.99 7.37
CA THR A 11 -16.85 -3.20 7.92
C THR A 11 -16.78 -3.48 9.43
N GLU A 12 -15.82 -4.30 9.87
CA GLU A 12 -15.65 -4.63 11.28
C GLU A 12 -15.26 -3.42 12.14
N VAL A 13 -14.42 -2.52 11.60
CA VAL A 13 -14.08 -1.26 12.29
C VAL A 13 -15.29 -0.32 12.32
N ILE A 14 -15.99 -0.13 11.20
CA ILE A 14 -17.15 0.76 11.12
C ILE A 14 -18.28 0.32 12.08
N THR A 15 -18.44 -0.98 12.26
CA THR A 15 -19.46 -1.54 13.17
C THR A 15 -19.00 -1.63 14.62
N GLY A 16 -17.79 -1.21 14.95
CA GLY A 16 -17.24 -1.21 16.31
C GLY A 16 -16.91 -2.60 16.84
N ARG A 17 -16.83 -3.62 15.97
CA ARG A 17 -16.38 -4.97 16.39
C ARG A 17 -14.86 -5.08 16.49
N VAL A 18 -14.15 -4.18 15.83
CA VAL A 18 -12.68 -4.04 15.90
C VAL A 18 -12.38 -2.56 16.13
N ASP A 19 -11.48 -2.26 17.05
CA ASP A 19 -11.16 -0.89 17.44
C ASP A 19 -10.40 -0.11 16.37
N PHE A 20 -9.46 -0.76 15.65
CA PHE A 20 -8.69 -0.16 14.56
C PHE A 20 -8.17 -1.22 13.58
N ALA A 21 -7.76 -0.79 12.39
CA ALA A 21 -7.09 -1.63 11.39
C ALA A 21 -6.04 -0.84 10.61
N CYS A 22 -4.99 -1.54 10.16
CA CYS A 22 -4.03 -1.00 9.20
C CYS A 22 -4.51 -1.36 7.79
N LEU A 23 -4.84 -0.35 6.99
CA LEU A 23 -5.53 -0.50 5.69
C LEU A 23 -4.83 0.34 4.62
N GLY A 24 -4.94 -0.10 3.37
CA GLY A 24 -4.50 0.71 2.24
C GLY A 24 -5.33 2.00 2.12
N THR A 25 -4.66 3.14 1.90
CA THR A 25 -5.32 4.45 1.81
C THR A 25 -6.42 4.47 0.76
N SER A 26 -6.21 3.91 -0.42
CA SER A 26 -7.19 3.88 -1.50
C SER A 26 -8.50 3.19 -1.13
N SER A 27 -8.46 2.16 -0.29
CA SER A 27 -9.66 1.44 0.15
C SER A 27 -10.39 2.12 1.30
N SER A 28 -9.69 2.86 2.15
CA SER A 28 -10.25 3.53 3.34
C SER A 28 -10.65 4.99 3.09
N LEU A 29 -10.04 5.67 2.10
CA LEU A 29 -10.22 7.09 1.83
C LEU A 29 -11.70 7.52 1.65
N PRO A 30 -12.58 6.79 0.93
CA PRO A 30 -13.99 7.15 0.84
C PRO A 30 -14.66 7.20 2.21
N PHE A 31 -14.40 6.21 3.06
CA PHE A 31 -15.01 6.13 4.41
C PHE A 31 -14.44 7.18 5.38
N ILE A 32 -13.20 7.60 5.19
CA ILE A 32 -12.60 8.71 5.94
C ILE A 32 -13.26 10.02 5.53
N ARG A 33 -13.45 10.27 4.23
CA ARG A 33 -14.13 11.47 3.70
C ARG A 33 -15.59 11.56 4.14
N ASP A 34 -16.27 10.42 4.26
CA ASP A 34 -17.64 10.32 4.74
C ASP A 34 -17.75 10.38 6.29
N GLY A 35 -16.63 10.53 7.01
CA GLY A 35 -16.59 10.57 8.47
C GLY A 35 -16.93 9.25 9.17
N ARG A 36 -16.94 8.13 8.43
CA ARG A 36 -17.22 6.78 8.98
C ARG A 36 -15.99 6.10 9.52
N LEU A 37 -14.82 6.56 9.14
CA LEU A 37 -13.51 6.17 9.68
C LEU A 37 -12.73 7.42 10.06
N VAL A 38 -11.93 7.31 11.11
CA VAL A 38 -10.95 8.32 11.52
C VAL A 38 -9.57 7.81 11.16
N ALA A 39 -8.82 8.57 10.35
CA ALA A 39 -7.43 8.27 10.08
C ALA A 39 -6.57 8.73 11.27
N LEU A 40 -5.90 7.82 11.93
CA LEU A 40 -5.07 8.10 13.11
C LEU A 40 -3.63 8.49 12.71
N ALA A 41 -3.06 7.75 11.76
CA ALA A 41 -1.73 8.00 11.21
C ALA A 41 -1.60 7.31 9.85
N VAL A 42 -0.62 7.75 9.05
CA VAL A 42 -0.15 7.03 7.86
C VAL A 42 1.21 6.40 8.15
N THR A 43 1.47 5.23 7.57
CA THR A 43 2.72 4.48 7.80
C THR A 43 3.83 4.82 6.81
N THR A 44 3.62 5.78 5.92
CA THR A 44 4.64 6.28 5.01
C THR A 44 5.59 7.25 5.70
N ARG A 45 6.81 7.43 5.18
CA ARG A 45 7.81 8.38 5.73
C ARG A 45 7.37 9.83 5.67
N GLN A 46 6.49 10.15 4.73
CA GLN A 46 5.90 11.49 4.56
C GLN A 46 4.39 11.37 4.62
N ARG A 47 3.73 12.46 4.98
CA ARG A 47 2.27 12.52 4.98
C ARG A 47 1.72 12.29 3.58
N SER A 48 0.58 11.62 3.49
CA SER A 48 -0.09 11.42 2.22
C SER A 48 -0.69 12.73 1.70
N ALA A 49 -0.51 13.01 0.41
CA ALA A 49 -1.14 14.17 -0.24
C ALA A 49 -2.69 14.09 -0.20
N ALA A 50 -3.26 12.88 -0.09
CA ALA A 50 -4.70 12.69 0.06
C ALA A 50 -5.22 12.93 1.48
N LEU A 51 -4.33 12.94 2.49
CA LEU A 51 -4.62 13.11 3.92
C LEU A 51 -3.55 14.01 4.57
N PRO A 52 -3.43 15.29 4.17
CA PRO A 52 -2.33 16.16 4.59
C PRO A 52 -2.33 16.48 6.10
N ASP A 53 -3.48 16.42 6.74
CA ASP A 53 -3.63 16.70 8.17
C ASP A 53 -3.36 15.48 9.06
N VAL A 54 -3.22 14.29 8.47
CA VAL A 54 -2.96 13.05 9.19
C VAL A 54 -1.46 12.88 9.38
N PRO A 55 -0.96 12.75 10.62
CA PRO A 55 0.46 12.56 10.87
C PRO A 55 0.96 11.21 10.38
N THR A 56 2.27 11.09 10.19
CA THR A 56 2.91 9.79 10.01
C THR A 56 3.08 9.10 11.36
N THR A 57 3.24 7.78 11.36
CA THR A 57 3.59 7.03 12.57
C THR A 57 4.93 7.50 13.17
N LEU A 58 5.87 7.93 12.33
CA LEU A 58 7.14 8.52 12.77
C LEU A 58 6.93 9.83 13.52
N GLU A 59 6.09 10.74 13.00
CA GLU A 59 5.70 11.99 13.67
C GLU A 59 4.96 11.73 14.98
N ALA A 60 4.20 10.63 15.06
CA ALA A 60 3.50 10.19 16.27
C ALA A 60 4.41 9.53 17.32
N GLY A 61 5.73 9.46 17.07
CA GLY A 61 6.72 8.97 18.03
C GLY A 61 6.98 7.46 17.97
N PHE A 62 6.63 6.80 16.88
CA PHE A 62 6.93 5.38 16.65
C PHE A 62 8.10 5.24 15.68
N PRO A 63 9.37 5.14 16.16
CA PRO A 63 10.51 4.93 15.29
C PRO A 63 10.42 3.57 14.59
N ASP A 64 11.02 3.47 13.41
CA ASP A 64 11.07 2.22 12.61
C ASP A 64 9.69 1.61 12.24
N SER A 65 8.66 2.44 12.24
CA SER A 65 7.29 2.04 11.91
C SER A 65 6.89 2.34 10.48
N ASP A 66 7.83 2.79 9.65
CA ASP A 66 7.55 3.10 8.26
C ASP A 66 7.29 1.82 7.44
N TYR A 67 6.12 1.80 6.81
CA TYR A 67 5.70 0.72 5.94
C TYR A 67 4.91 1.28 4.77
N THR A 68 5.31 0.96 3.54
CA THR A 68 4.62 1.41 2.34
C THR A 68 3.81 0.28 1.73
N PHE A 69 2.50 0.50 1.65
CA PHE A 69 1.60 -0.39 0.91
C PHE A 69 1.70 -0.09 -0.58
N TRP A 70 2.02 -1.07 -1.39
CA TRP A 70 2.15 -0.87 -2.83
C TRP A 70 1.28 -1.85 -3.63
N ASN A 71 0.95 -1.49 -4.86
CA ASN A 71 0.32 -2.33 -5.85
C ASN A 71 1.25 -2.45 -7.06
N GLY A 72 1.44 -3.65 -7.58
CA GLY A 72 2.32 -3.93 -8.70
C GLY A 72 1.69 -4.86 -9.73
N PHE A 73 2.22 -4.80 -10.95
CA PHE A 73 1.86 -5.73 -12.02
C PHE A 73 2.86 -6.88 -12.04
N LEU A 74 2.36 -8.10 -12.01
CA LEU A 74 3.15 -9.32 -12.09
C LEU A 74 2.77 -10.10 -13.35
N ALA A 75 3.74 -10.76 -13.93
CA ALA A 75 3.54 -11.66 -15.06
C ALA A 75 3.99 -13.08 -14.68
N PRO A 76 3.51 -14.12 -15.38
CA PRO A 76 3.99 -15.49 -15.17
C PRO A 76 5.52 -15.57 -15.27
N ALA A 77 6.15 -16.36 -14.39
CA ALA A 77 7.62 -16.41 -14.26
C ALA A 77 8.38 -16.74 -15.55
N ARG A 78 7.74 -17.40 -16.51
CA ARG A 78 8.35 -17.76 -17.81
C ARG A 78 8.01 -16.78 -18.93
N THR A 79 7.46 -15.60 -18.62
CA THR A 79 7.19 -14.58 -19.64
C THR A 79 8.51 -14.06 -20.21
N PRO A 80 8.69 -14.06 -21.56
CA PRO A 80 9.93 -13.58 -22.18
C PRO A 80 10.27 -12.13 -21.80
N LYS A 81 11.55 -11.86 -21.51
CA LYS A 81 12.03 -10.53 -21.11
C LYS A 81 11.62 -9.39 -22.08
N PRO A 82 11.61 -9.56 -23.43
CA PRO A 82 11.14 -8.50 -24.32
C PRO A 82 9.66 -8.12 -24.11
N ILE A 83 8.81 -9.08 -23.72
CA ILE A 83 7.39 -8.82 -23.41
C ILE A 83 7.30 -8.01 -22.11
N ILE A 84 8.04 -8.40 -21.07
CA ILE A 84 8.08 -7.64 -19.81
C ILE A 84 8.55 -6.20 -20.06
N ALA A 85 9.62 -6.01 -20.80
CA ALA A 85 10.14 -4.68 -21.13
C ALA A 85 9.14 -3.84 -21.95
N ARG A 86 8.35 -4.47 -22.84
CA ARG A 86 7.28 -3.78 -23.56
C ARG A 86 6.15 -3.36 -22.65
N LEU A 87 5.66 -4.28 -21.80
CA LEU A 87 4.60 -3.99 -20.83
C LEU A 87 5.00 -2.85 -19.89
N GLN A 88 6.20 -2.91 -19.33
CA GLN A 88 6.72 -1.86 -18.45
C GLN A 88 6.73 -0.49 -19.15
N ARG A 89 7.23 -0.39 -20.38
CA ARG A 89 7.23 0.86 -21.13
C ARG A 89 5.82 1.40 -21.40
N GLU A 90 4.88 0.54 -21.79
CA GLU A 90 3.51 0.97 -22.06
C GLU A 90 2.78 1.39 -20.79
N ILE A 91 2.96 0.66 -19.69
CA ILE A 91 2.42 1.03 -18.36
C ILE A 91 3.01 2.37 -17.93
N ALA A 92 4.33 2.57 -18.03
CA ALA A 92 4.97 3.83 -17.66
C ALA A 92 4.42 5.02 -18.46
N LYS A 93 4.19 4.85 -19.77
CA LYS A 93 3.56 5.89 -20.62
C LYS A 93 2.14 6.24 -20.15
N ILE A 94 1.35 5.22 -19.77
CA ILE A 94 -0.02 5.43 -19.29
C ILE A 94 0.00 6.17 -17.95
N LEU A 95 0.85 5.76 -17.02
CA LEU A 95 1.00 6.39 -15.70
C LEU A 95 1.53 7.82 -15.78
N ALA A 96 2.29 8.17 -16.84
CA ALA A 96 2.77 9.52 -17.07
C ALA A 96 1.68 10.48 -17.60
N GLN A 97 0.52 9.97 -18.03
CA GLN A 97 -0.57 10.82 -18.54
C GLN A 97 -1.20 11.64 -17.40
N PRO A 98 -1.35 12.98 -17.55
CA PRO A 98 -1.87 13.85 -16.51
C PRO A 98 -3.21 13.38 -15.95
N GLY A 99 -4.18 13.03 -16.81
CA GLY A 99 -5.50 12.58 -16.38
C GLY A 99 -5.50 11.24 -15.63
N VAL A 100 -4.52 10.36 -15.87
CA VAL A 100 -4.33 9.11 -15.10
C VAL A 100 -3.73 9.44 -13.74
N LYS A 101 -2.69 10.28 -13.71
CA LYS A 101 -2.05 10.71 -12.47
C LYS A 101 -3.03 11.39 -11.53
N GLU A 102 -3.84 12.32 -12.03
CA GLU A 102 -4.87 13.02 -11.25
C GLU A 102 -5.91 12.04 -10.67
N LYS A 103 -6.41 11.11 -11.48
CA LYS A 103 -7.38 10.09 -11.01
C LYS A 103 -6.81 9.20 -9.91
N LEU A 104 -5.56 8.75 -10.05
CA LEU A 104 -4.90 7.93 -9.04
C LEU A 104 -4.64 8.71 -7.76
N SER A 105 -4.16 9.95 -7.87
CA SER A 105 -3.94 10.84 -6.73
C SER A 105 -5.25 11.12 -5.97
N ALA A 106 -6.36 11.34 -6.68
CA ALA A 106 -7.67 11.54 -6.06
C ALA A 106 -8.15 10.31 -5.26
N GLN A 107 -7.65 9.13 -5.59
CA GLN A 107 -7.91 7.88 -4.86
C GLN A 107 -6.86 7.60 -3.75
N GLY A 108 -5.95 8.52 -3.50
CA GLY A 108 -4.89 8.34 -2.50
C GLY A 108 -3.77 7.39 -2.96
N VAL A 109 -3.62 7.19 -4.29
CA VAL A 109 -2.55 6.38 -4.86
C VAL A 109 -1.43 7.30 -5.33
N GLU A 110 -0.25 7.13 -4.75
CA GLU A 110 0.98 7.80 -5.18
C GLU A 110 1.72 6.91 -6.18
N LEU A 111 2.21 7.52 -7.27
CA LEU A 111 2.94 6.79 -8.30
C LEU A 111 4.39 6.57 -7.86
N PHE A 112 4.82 5.33 -7.91
CA PHE A 112 6.17 4.91 -7.58
C PHE A 112 6.71 3.98 -8.69
N PRO A 113 7.05 4.54 -9.86
CA PRO A 113 7.48 3.76 -11.00
C PRO A 113 8.87 3.16 -10.75
N LEU A 114 8.97 1.85 -10.84
CA LEU A 114 10.21 1.08 -10.77
C LEU A 114 10.45 0.33 -12.08
N SER A 115 11.72 0.09 -12.39
CA SER A 115 12.10 -0.92 -13.39
C SER A 115 11.78 -2.33 -12.88
N PRO A 116 11.70 -3.34 -13.77
CA PRO A 116 11.48 -4.72 -13.34
C PRO A 116 12.52 -5.23 -12.34
N ASP A 117 13.80 -4.86 -12.52
CA ASP A 117 14.88 -5.29 -11.62
C ASP A 117 14.78 -4.61 -10.25
N GLU A 118 14.51 -3.29 -10.20
CA GLU A 118 14.26 -2.57 -8.95
C GLU A 118 13.05 -3.10 -8.19
N PHE A 119 12.00 -3.50 -8.92
CA PHE A 119 10.81 -4.08 -8.31
C PHE A 119 11.07 -5.49 -7.76
N ASP A 120 11.84 -6.32 -8.46
CA ASP A 120 12.27 -7.62 -7.96
C ASP A 120 13.12 -7.49 -6.68
N ASP A 121 14.04 -6.53 -6.64
CA ASP A 121 14.84 -6.23 -5.45
C ASP A 121 13.99 -5.71 -4.28
N LEU A 122 12.98 -4.87 -4.55
CA LEU A 122 12.01 -4.44 -3.54
C LEU A 122 11.28 -5.63 -2.94
N MET A 123 10.70 -6.50 -3.79
CA MET A 123 9.99 -7.69 -3.33
C MET A 123 10.87 -8.62 -2.49
N ARG A 124 12.13 -8.86 -2.90
CA ARG A 124 13.06 -9.70 -2.14
C ARG A 124 13.34 -9.14 -0.75
N ARG A 125 13.60 -7.84 -0.66
CA ARG A 125 13.83 -7.17 0.63
C ARG A 125 12.61 -7.23 1.54
N GLU A 126 11.41 -6.95 1.00
CA GLU A 126 10.18 -6.99 1.79
C GLU A 126 9.81 -8.39 2.25
N ILE A 127 9.99 -9.40 1.40
CA ILE A 127 9.77 -10.80 1.81
C ILE A 127 10.68 -11.15 2.99
N ALA A 128 11.98 -10.81 2.92
CA ALA A 128 12.92 -11.09 4.00
C ALA A 128 12.55 -10.33 5.29
N SER A 129 12.21 -9.04 5.19
CA SER A 129 11.80 -8.21 6.31
C SER A 129 10.50 -8.71 6.94
N ASN A 130 9.47 -9.00 6.13
CA ASN A 130 8.18 -9.47 6.62
C ASN A 130 8.29 -10.85 7.28
N LEU A 131 9.13 -11.75 6.76
CA LEU A 131 9.40 -13.04 7.41
C LEU A 131 10.08 -12.86 8.77
N ALA A 132 11.03 -11.93 8.89
CA ALA A 132 11.69 -11.62 10.15
C ALA A 132 10.71 -11.03 11.17
N LEU A 133 9.88 -10.07 10.75
CA LEU A 133 8.85 -9.47 11.59
C LEU A 133 7.80 -10.50 12.06
N ALA A 134 7.33 -11.35 11.16
CA ALA A 134 6.37 -12.38 11.50
C ALA A 134 6.94 -13.40 12.50
N LYS A 135 8.22 -13.77 12.35
CA LYS A 135 8.93 -14.61 13.30
C LYS A 135 9.06 -13.95 14.66
N ALA A 136 9.44 -12.66 14.70
CA ALA A 136 9.54 -11.88 15.94
C ALA A 136 8.18 -11.73 16.65
N ALA A 137 7.09 -11.59 15.88
CA ALA A 137 5.73 -11.51 16.39
C ALA A 137 5.10 -12.89 16.75
N GLY A 138 5.84 -14.00 16.58
CA GLY A 138 5.33 -15.35 16.85
C GLY A 138 4.21 -15.82 15.92
N LEU A 139 4.06 -15.18 14.75
CA LEU A 139 3.04 -15.54 13.76
C LEU A 139 3.42 -16.86 13.08
N LYS A 140 2.46 -17.80 13.02
CA LYS A 140 2.62 -19.05 12.28
C LYS A 140 1.91 -18.90 10.94
N PHE A 141 2.63 -19.17 9.86
CA PHE A 141 2.04 -19.31 8.52
C PHE A 141 1.59 -20.77 8.35
N ASN A 142 0.33 -20.96 8.09
CA ASN A 142 -0.23 -22.26 7.69
C ASN A 142 -0.18 -22.39 6.17
#